data_523ba343a1c6aef9a36f04759266e343
#
_entry.id   523ba343a1c6aef9a36f04759266e343
#
_cell.length_a   1.000
_cell.length_b   1.000
_cell.length_c   1.000
_cell.angle_alpha   90.00
_cell.angle_beta   90.00
_cell.angle_gamma   90.00
#
_symmetry.space_group_name_H-M   'P 1'
#
loop_
_entity.id
_entity.type
_entity.pdbx_description
1 polymer ?
#
loop_
_entity_poly.entity_id
_entity_poly.type
_entity_poly.pdbx_seq_one_letter_code
_entity_poly.pdbx_strand_id
1 'polypeptide(L)'
;MSKKPVRVAVTGAAGQIGYAVLFRIASGEMLGKDQPVILQLLEVPMEKPQQALQGVMMELQDCAFPLLAGMEAHGDPMTAFKDADYALLIGSRPRGPGMERAELLAVNAEIFTAQGKALNAVASRNVKVLVVGNPANTNAYIAMKSAPDLPRKNFTAMLRLDHNRALSQLAAKTGKPVSAIEKLAVWGNHSPTMYADYRFATIDGVSVKDIINDHDWNANTFLPTVGKRGAAIIAARGVSSAASAANAAIDHMRDWALGTHGKWVTMGIASDGQYGIPKDTMFGFAVTCEGGEYRPVEGLPVDAFSQECINKTLKELQDEQAGVAHLL
;
A
#
# COMPACT_ATOMS: atom_id res chain seq x y z
N MET A 1 -10.44 -24.51 -19.33
CA MET A 1 -9.72 -25.07 -18.18
C MET A 1 -9.71 -24.02 -17.08
N SER A 2 -10.04 -24.37 -15.84
CA SER A 2 -9.92 -23.45 -14.69
C SER A 2 -8.44 -23.11 -14.47
N LYS A 3 -8.14 -21.84 -14.15
CA LYS A 3 -6.78 -21.42 -13.76
C LYS A 3 -6.35 -22.18 -12.50
N LYS A 4 -5.05 -22.41 -12.34
CA LYS A 4 -4.51 -22.94 -11.08
C LYS A 4 -4.73 -21.90 -9.97
N PRO A 5 -5.09 -22.32 -8.75
CA PRO A 5 -5.15 -21.41 -7.62
C PRO A 5 -3.77 -20.76 -7.36
N VAL A 6 -3.79 -19.45 -7.05
CA VAL A 6 -2.62 -18.72 -6.56
C VAL A 6 -2.70 -18.55 -5.05
N ARG A 7 -1.53 -18.50 -4.39
CA ARG A 7 -1.43 -18.35 -2.95
C ARG A 7 -1.31 -16.88 -2.56
N VAL A 8 -2.23 -16.43 -1.72
CA VAL A 8 -2.29 -15.05 -1.22
C VAL A 8 -2.11 -15.06 0.29
N ALA A 9 -0.96 -14.59 0.75
CA ALA A 9 -0.68 -14.44 2.17
C ALA A 9 -1.16 -13.07 2.65
N VAL A 10 -1.81 -13.04 3.82
CA VAL A 10 -2.30 -11.81 4.46
C VAL A 10 -1.90 -11.83 5.93
N THR A 11 -1.15 -10.83 6.38
CA THR A 11 -0.76 -10.67 7.79
C THR A 11 -1.74 -9.76 8.53
N GLY A 12 -1.93 -9.96 9.83
CA GLY A 12 -2.96 -9.26 10.58
C GLY A 12 -4.36 -9.58 10.05
N ALA A 13 -4.58 -10.83 9.66
CA ALA A 13 -5.75 -11.27 8.93
C ALA A 13 -7.05 -11.12 9.73
N ALA A 14 -7.00 -11.20 11.06
CA ALA A 14 -8.16 -11.00 11.94
C ALA A 14 -8.38 -9.51 12.32
N GLY A 15 -7.47 -8.60 11.92
CA GLY A 15 -7.63 -7.16 12.15
C GLY A 15 -8.67 -6.54 11.22
N GLN A 16 -9.09 -5.30 11.50
CA GLN A 16 -10.15 -4.63 10.73
C GLN A 16 -9.84 -4.49 9.24
N ILE A 17 -8.59 -4.16 8.87
CA ILE A 17 -8.20 -4.06 7.45
C ILE A 17 -8.11 -5.46 6.84
N GLY A 18 -7.48 -6.42 7.55
CA GLY A 18 -7.40 -7.82 7.12
C GLY A 18 -8.78 -8.40 6.84
N TYR A 19 -9.69 -8.29 7.80
CA TYR A 19 -11.09 -8.70 7.64
C TYR A 19 -11.73 -8.10 6.38
N ALA A 20 -11.64 -6.78 6.18
CA ALA A 20 -12.23 -6.12 5.03
C ALA A 20 -11.60 -6.52 3.67
N VAL A 21 -10.31 -6.87 3.66
CA VAL A 21 -9.58 -7.27 2.44
C VAL A 21 -9.91 -8.70 2.02
N LEU A 22 -10.02 -9.63 2.97
CA LEU A 22 -10.11 -11.06 2.69
C LEU A 22 -11.33 -11.44 1.85
N PHE A 23 -12.51 -10.90 2.17
CA PHE A 23 -13.74 -11.15 1.42
C PHE A 23 -13.66 -10.63 -0.01
N ARG A 24 -12.98 -9.52 -0.23
CA ARG A 24 -12.77 -8.94 -1.55
C ARG A 24 -11.76 -9.74 -2.38
N ILE A 25 -10.71 -10.29 -1.76
CA ILE A 25 -9.80 -11.21 -2.43
C ILE A 25 -10.56 -12.46 -2.86
N ALA A 26 -11.29 -13.08 -1.92
CA ALA A 26 -12.05 -14.30 -2.15
C ALA A 26 -13.17 -14.13 -3.20
N SER A 27 -13.77 -12.94 -3.30
CA SER A 27 -14.79 -12.63 -4.31
C SER A 27 -14.23 -12.33 -5.71
N GLY A 28 -12.87 -12.29 -5.86
CA GLY A 28 -12.19 -12.04 -7.13
C GLY A 28 -12.04 -10.56 -7.50
N GLU A 29 -12.17 -9.63 -6.56
CA GLU A 29 -11.96 -8.20 -6.84
C GLU A 29 -10.49 -7.83 -7.02
N MET A 30 -9.56 -8.60 -6.46
CA MET A 30 -8.13 -8.34 -6.56
C MET A 30 -7.49 -8.93 -7.82
N LEU A 31 -7.79 -10.18 -8.16
CA LEU A 31 -7.10 -10.93 -9.21
C LEU A 31 -7.98 -11.31 -10.40
N GLY A 32 -9.22 -10.82 -10.42
CA GLY A 32 -10.18 -11.13 -11.49
C GLY A 32 -11.16 -12.24 -11.10
N LYS A 33 -12.26 -12.29 -11.82
CA LYS A 33 -13.42 -13.17 -11.54
C LYS A 33 -13.22 -14.62 -11.98
N ASP A 34 -12.06 -14.94 -12.54
CA ASP A 34 -11.70 -16.27 -13.04
C ASP A 34 -10.42 -16.84 -12.39
N GLN A 35 -9.83 -16.14 -11.38
CA GLN A 35 -8.63 -16.55 -10.69
C GLN A 35 -8.97 -17.14 -9.30
N PRO A 36 -8.90 -18.47 -9.12
CA PRO A 36 -9.02 -19.09 -7.81
C PRO A 36 -7.85 -18.71 -6.89
N VAL A 37 -8.12 -18.61 -5.58
CA VAL A 37 -7.13 -18.25 -4.57
C VAL A 37 -7.11 -19.25 -3.40
N ILE A 38 -5.94 -19.47 -2.84
CA ILE A 38 -5.73 -20.08 -1.54
C ILE A 38 -5.25 -18.97 -0.60
N LEU A 39 -5.99 -18.72 0.47
CA LEU A 39 -5.66 -17.72 1.47
C LEU A 39 -4.75 -18.32 2.55
N GLN A 40 -3.58 -17.70 2.75
CA GLN A 40 -2.65 -18.04 3.83
C GLN A 40 -2.70 -16.91 4.86
N LEU A 41 -3.35 -17.16 5.99
CA LEU A 41 -3.77 -16.14 6.95
C LEU A 41 -2.85 -16.16 8.17
N LEU A 42 -2.02 -15.11 8.29
CA LEU A 42 -1.08 -14.99 9.40
C LEU A 42 -1.65 -14.05 10.47
N GLU A 43 -1.67 -14.57 11.68
CA GLU A 43 -1.96 -13.78 12.88
C GLU A 43 -0.94 -14.12 13.99
N VAL A 44 -0.77 -13.25 14.99
CA VAL A 44 0.16 -13.52 16.08
C VAL A 44 -0.18 -14.81 16.79
N PRO A 45 0.84 -15.62 17.23
CA PRO A 45 0.62 -16.95 17.80
C PRO A 45 0.12 -16.87 19.26
N MET A 46 -0.97 -16.14 19.47
CA MET A 46 -1.62 -15.99 20.77
C MET A 46 -3.07 -16.48 20.65
N GLU A 47 -3.63 -16.98 21.73
CA GLU A 47 -4.95 -17.62 21.76
C GLU A 47 -6.05 -16.71 21.17
N LYS A 48 -6.21 -15.49 21.68
CA LYS A 48 -7.27 -14.58 21.25
C LYS A 48 -7.20 -14.19 19.75
N PRO A 49 -6.06 -13.74 19.22
CA PRO A 49 -5.94 -13.45 17.77
C PRO A 49 -6.18 -14.68 16.90
N GLN A 50 -5.67 -15.86 17.28
CA GLN A 50 -5.89 -17.09 16.54
C GLN A 50 -7.37 -17.53 16.60
N GLN A 51 -8.04 -17.35 17.72
CA GLN A 51 -9.47 -17.62 17.86
C GLN A 51 -10.30 -16.64 17.00
N ALA A 52 -9.95 -15.37 16.98
CA ALA A 52 -10.59 -14.38 16.11
C ALA A 52 -10.39 -14.73 14.61
N LEU A 53 -9.20 -15.21 14.24
CA LEU A 53 -8.92 -15.68 12.88
C LEU A 53 -9.81 -16.87 12.49
N GLN A 54 -10.05 -17.81 13.39
CA GLN A 54 -10.99 -18.92 13.13
C GLN A 54 -12.40 -18.40 12.85
N GLY A 55 -12.87 -17.39 13.61
CA GLY A 55 -14.16 -16.72 13.34
C GLY A 55 -14.23 -16.13 11.93
N VAL A 56 -13.18 -15.41 11.50
CA VAL A 56 -13.09 -14.85 10.15
C VAL A 56 -13.13 -15.94 9.07
N MET A 57 -12.45 -17.07 9.31
CA MET A 57 -12.46 -18.21 8.38
C MET A 57 -13.85 -18.83 8.27
N MET A 58 -14.61 -18.94 9.38
CA MET A 58 -16.01 -19.40 9.35
C MET A 58 -16.88 -18.48 8.49
N GLU A 59 -16.77 -17.17 8.64
CA GLU A 59 -17.52 -16.23 7.82
C GLU A 59 -17.14 -16.32 6.32
N LEU A 60 -15.86 -16.52 6.01
CA LEU A 60 -15.42 -16.76 4.62
C LEU A 60 -16.03 -18.04 4.04
N GLN A 61 -16.16 -19.10 4.86
CA GLN A 61 -16.85 -20.34 4.47
C GLN A 61 -18.34 -20.10 4.22
N ASP A 62 -19.00 -19.36 5.10
CA ASP A 62 -20.42 -19.01 4.97
C ASP A 62 -20.73 -18.20 3.73
N CYS A 63 -19.77 -17.39 3.21
CA CYS A 63 -19.91 -16.68 1.96
C CYS A 63 -19.92 -17.58 0.72
N ALA A 64 -19.44 -18.81 0.81
CA ALA A 64 -19.40 -19.80 -0.28
C ALA A 64 -18.82 -19.24 -1.60
N PHE A 65 -17.72 -18.46 -1.52
CA PHE A 65 -17.11 -17.86 -2.70
C PHE A 65 -16.55 -18.92 -3.65
N PRO A 66 -16.98 -18.96 -4.91
CA PRO A 66 -16.57 -19.98 -5.87
C PRO A 66 -15.07 -19.93 -6.23
N LEU A 67 -14.40 -18.81 -5.97
CA LEU A 67 -12.97 -18.62 -6.22
C LEU A 67 -12.10 -18.98 -5.00
N LEU A 68 -12.68 -19.20 -3.84
CA LEU A 68 -11.93 -19.58 -2.64
C LEU A 68 -11.64 -21.09 -2.67
N ALA A 69 -10.44 -21.44 -3.16
CA ALA A 69 -9.99 -22.83 -3.31
C ALA A 69 -9.44 -23.44 -2.02
N GLY A 70 -9.09 -22.61 -1.03
CA GLY A 70 -8.58 -23.06 0.26
C GLY A 70 -8.26 -21.91 1.19
N MET A 71 -8.13 -22.24 2.49
CA MET A 71 -7.71 -21.30 3.55
C MET A 71 -6.84 -22.04 4.57
N GLU A 72 -5.77 -21.41 5.00
CA GLU A 72 -4.84 -21.94 5.98
C GLU A 72 -4.55 -20.86 7.05
N ALA A 73 -4.71 -21.20 8.34
CA ALA A 73 -4.37 -20.31 9.45
C ALA A 73 -2.95 -20.59 9.93
N HIS A 74 -2.17 -19.53 10.16
CA HIS A 74 -0.77 -19.63 10.56
C HIS A 74 -0.46 -18.68 11.72
N GLY A 75 0.48 -19.12 12.59
CA GLY A 75 1.09 -18.28 13.62
C GLY A 75 2.57 -17.97 13.35
N ASP A 76 3.12 -18.52 12.26
CA ASP A 76 4.53 -18.39 11.88
C ASP A 76 4.66 -17.91 10.42
N PRO A 77 5.42 -16.83 10.17
CA PRO A 77 5.67 -16.33 8.83
C PRO A 77 6.28 -17.37 7.87
N MET A 78 7.12 -18.29 8.36
CA MET A 78 7.74 -19.32 7.54
C MET A 78 6.72 -20.27 6.93
N THR A 79 5.65 -20.57 7.64
CA THR A 79 4.56 -21.39 7.12
C THR A 79 3.57 -20.57 6.30
N ALA A 80 3.27 -19.35 6.75
CA ALA A 80 2.31 -18.48 6.10
C ALA A 80 2.75 -18.01 4.71
N PHE A 81 4.04 -17.80 4.48
CA PHE A 81 4.56 -17.32 3.20
C PHE A 81 5.02 -18.43 2.25
N LYS A 82 4.89 -19.69 2.65
CA LYS A 82 5.32 -20.81 1.83
C LYS A 82 4.63 -20.79 0.48
N ASP A 83 5.43 -20.73 -0.60
CA ASP A 83 4.97 -20.68 -1.99
C ASP A 83 3.98 -19.53 -2.30
N ALA A 84 3.97 -18.47 -1.49
CA ALA A 84 3.09 -17.32 -1.72
C ALA A 84 3.42 -16.60 -3.02
N ASP A 85 2.39 -16.36 -3.85
CA ASP A 85 2.48 -15.57 -5.09
C ASP A 85 2.22 -14.09 -4.82
N TYR A 86 1.40 -13.80 -3.81
CA TYR A 86 1.05 -12.46 -3.35
C TYR A 86 1.14 -12.41 -1.83
N ALA A 87 1.62 -11.30 -1.28
CA ALA A 87 1.69 -11.09 0.16
C ALA A 87 1.26 -9.66 0.50
N LEU A 88 0.18 -9.53 1.30
CA LEU A 88 -0.29 -8.27 1.85
C LEU A 88 0.13 -8.20 3.32
N LEU A 89 1.15 -7.38 3.61
CA LEU A 89 1.69 -7.19 4.95
C LEU A 89 0.92 -6.06 5.65
N ILE A 90 -0.21 -6.41 6.24
CA ILE A 90 -1.16 -5.48 6.88
C ILE A 90 -0.87 -5.32 8.36
N GLY A 91 -0.55 -6.43 9.02
CA GLY A 91 -0.28 -6.46 10.46
C GLY A 91 0.97 -5.64 10.83
N SER A 92 0.80 -4.73 11.77
CA SER A 92 1.88 -3.96 12.37
C SER A 92 1.50 -3.57 13.81
N ARG A 93 2.48 -3.21 14.62
CA ARG A 93 2.21 -2.64 15.95
C ARG A 93 1.63 -1.24 15.79
N PRO A 94 0.40 -0.97 16.25
CA PRO A 94 -0.14 0.39 16.25
C PRO A 94 0.57 1.25 17.30
N ARG A 95 0.61 2.57 17.07
CA ARG A 95 1.14 3.51 18.05
C ARG A 95 0.22 3.54 19.29
N GLY A 96 0.77 3.16 20.43
CA GLY A 96 0.06 3.25 21.70
C GLY A 96 0.14 4.64 22.35
N PRO A 97 -0.71 4.96 23.33
CA PRO A 97 -0.59 6.18 24.11
C PRO A 97 0.81 6.26 24.77
N GLY A 98 1.47 7.41 24.62
CA GLY A 98 2.82 7.64 25.19
C GLY A 98 3.98 6.96 24.49
N MET A 99 3.75 6.17 23.43
CA MET A 99 4.81 5.53 22.66
C MET A 99 5.52 6.56 21.78
N GLU A 100 6.84 6.62 21.91
CA GLU A 100 7.68 7.45 21.07
C GLU A 100 7.79 6.90 19.64
N ARG A 101 8.03 7.79 18.65
CA ARG A 101 8.16 7.38 17.23
C ARG A 101 9.29 6.37 17.02
N ALA A 102 10.43 6.57 17.68
CA ALA A 102 11.57 5.68 17.58
C ALA A 102 11.28 4.28 18.12
N GLU A 103 10.53 4.18 19.22
CA GLU A 103 10.10 2.90 19.79
C GLU A 103 9.17 2.15 18.84
N LEU A 104 8.18 2.85 18.25
CA LEU A 104 7.29 2.27 17.25
C LEU A 104 8.06 1.75 16.03
N LEU A 105 9.05 2.51 15.54
CA LEU A 105 9.90 2.10 14.42
C LEU A 105 10.68 0.84 14.76
N ALA A 106 11.29 0.76 15.96
CA ALA A 106 12.08 -0.40 16.38
C ALA A 106 11.23 -1.68 16.45
N VAL A 107 10.08 -1.61 17.10
CA VAL A 107 9.16 -2.78 17.22
C VAL A 107 8.66 -3.25 15.85
N ASN A 108 8.28 -2.32 14.97
CA ASN A 108 7.87 -2.69 13.62
C ASN A 108 9.04 -3.22 12.78
N ALA A 109 10.26 -2.69 12.98
CA ALA A 109 11.44 -3.20 12.30
C ALA A 109 11.69 -4.69 12.59
N GLU A 110 11.52 -5.14 13.82
CA GLU A 110 11.63 -6.56 14.18
C GLU A 110 10.58 -7.41 13.42
N ILE A 111 9.32 -6.96 13.38
CA ILE A 111 8.22 -7.65 12.69
C ILE A 111 8.54 -7.77 11.19
N PHE A 112 8.88 -6.67 10.53
CA PHE A 112 9.09 -6.66 9.08
C PHE A 112 10.43 -7.28 8.67
N THR A 113 11.43 -7.28 9.52
CA THR A 113 12.67 -8.07 9.33
C THR A 113 12.37 -9.56 9.33
N ALA A 114 11.60 -10.06 10.30
CA ALA A 114 11.21 -11.46 10.36
C ALA A 114 10.37 -11.87 9.15
N GLN A 115 9.42 -11.04 8.75
CA GLN A 115 8.58 -11.29 7.56
C GLN A 115 9.39 -11.23 6.26
N GLY A 116 10.33 -10.29 6.13
CA GLY A 116 11.22 -10.19 4.96
C GLY A 116 12.11 -11.43 4.83
N LYS A 117 12.72 -11.90 5.92
CA LYS A 117 13.52 -13.14 5.95
C LYS A 117 12.68 -14.37 5.57
N ALA A 118 11.46 -14.47 6.08
CA ALA A 118 10.56 -15.58 5.75
C ALA A 118 10.16 -15.55 4.26
N LEU A 119 9.78 -14.39 3.72
CA LEU A 119 9.51 -14.22 2.28
C LEU A 119 10.71 -14.65 1.43
N ASN A 120 11.92 -14.21 1.82
CA ASN A 120 13.16 -14.59 1.14
C ASN A 120 13.37 -16.10 1.09
N ALA A 121 13.08 -16.78 2.18
CA ALA A 121 13.35 -18.21 2.35
C ALA A 121 12.31 -19.09 1.63
N VAL A 122 11.02 -18.76 1.68
CA VAL A 122 9.96 -19.72 1.34
C VAL A 122 8.92 -19.23 0.34
N ALA A 123 8.88 -17.93 -0.02
CA ALA A 123 7.91 -17.42 -0.99
C ALA A 123 8.30 -17.73 -2.43
N SER A 124 7.35 -17.63 -3.35
CA SER A 124 7.62 -17.62 -4.79
C SER A 124 8.66 -16.54 -5.14
N ARG A 125 9.60 -16.85 -6.03
CA ARG A 125 10.62 -15.87 -6.45
C ARG A 125 10.04 -14.63 -7.13
N ASN A 126 8.83 -14.75 -7.66
CA ASN A 126 8.06 -13.66 -8.28
C ASN A 126 6.96 -13.11 -7.37
N VAL A 127 7.02 -13.38 -6.06
CA VAL A 127 6.02 -12.90 -5.11
C VAL A 127 5.86 -11.38 -5.22
N LYS A 128 4.61 -10.91 -5.21
CA LYS A 128 4.29 -9.48 -5.18
C LYS A 128 3.91 -9.10 -3.74
N VAL A 129 4.71 -8.24 -3.14
CA VAL A 129 4.58 -7.84 -1.74
C VAL A 129 4.06 -6.42 -1.64
N LEU A 130 2.92 -6.25 -0.99
CA LEU A 130 2.36 -4.94 -0.64
C LEU A 130 2.43 -4.74 0.87
N VAL A 131 3.14 -3.72 1.32
CA VAL A 131 3.18 -3.31 2.72
C VAL A 131 2.14 -2.23 2.97
N VAL A 132 1.23 -2.52 3.90
CA VAL A 132 0.12 -1.65 4.34
C VAL A 132 0.35 -1.16 5.76
N GLY A 133 0.97 -1.99 6.60
CA GLY A 133 1.26 -1.68 8.01
C GLY A 133 2.18 -0.47 8.16
N ASN A 134 1.77 0.50 9.00
CA ASN A 134 2.48 1.77 9.19
C ASN A 134 3.68 1.64 10.14
N PRO A 135 4.76 2.42 9.84
CA PRO A 135 4.98 3.31 8.69
C PRO A 135 5.29 2.53 7.40
N ALA A 136 4.38 2.62 6.42
CA ALA A 136 4.35 1.70 5.29
C ALA A 136 5.63 1.71 4.43
N ASN A 137 6.14 2.89 4.08
CA ASN A 137 7.36 3.00 3.26
C ASN A 137 8.58 2.43 3.97
N THR A 138 8.77 2.76 5.25
CA THR A 138 9.91 2.28 6.05
C THR A 138 9.81 0.79 6.31
N ASN A 139 8.62 0.28 6.60
CA ASN A 139 8.40 -1.15 6.77
C ASN A 139 8.64 -1.94 5.47
N ALA A 140 8.25 -1.38 4.32
CA ALA A 140 8.56 -1.98 3.02
C ALA A 140 10.07 -1.97 2.71
N TYR A 141 10.78 -0.90 3.08
CA TYR A 141 12.23 -0.83 2.99
C TYR A 141 12.91 -1.92 3.85
N ILE A 142 12.47 -2.09 5.10
CA ILE A 142 12.98 -3.11 6.01
C ILE A 142 12.75 -4.52 5.45
N ALA A 143 11.52 -4.83 5.02
CA ALA A 143 11.19 -6.13 4.46
C ALA A 143 12.03 -6.44 3.20
N MET A 144 12.18 -5.46 2.31
CA MET A 144 13.01 -5.55 1.11
C MET A 144 14.48 -5.82 1.45
N LYS A 145 15.08 -5.06 2.38
CA LYS A 145 16.47 -5.25 2.79
C LYS A 145 16.70 -6.60 3.50
N SER A 146 15.67 -7.13 4.15
CA SER A 146 15.72 -8.44 4.82
C SER A 146 15.49 -9.62 3.87
N ALA A 147 15.25 -9.36 2.58
CA ALA A 147 15.01 -10.37 1.55
C ALA A 147 15.98 -10.21 0.37
N PRO A 148 17.30 -10.39 0.58
CA PRO A 148 18.32 -10.06 -0.43
C PRO A 148 18.28 -10.91 -1.70
N ASP A 149 17.69 -12.11 -1.66
CA ASP A 149 17.59 -13.01 -2.82
C ASP A 149 16.33 -12.77 -3.66
N LEU A 150 15.39 -11.92 -3.18
CA LEU A 150 14.23 -11.50 -3.94
C LEU A 150 14.52 -10.19 -4.70
N PRO A 151 14.00 -10.03 -5.93
CA PRO A 151 14.12 -8.77 -6.66
C PRO A 151 13.52 -7.60 -5.85
N ARG A 152 14.21 -6.46 -5.77
CA ARG A 152 13.72 -5.26 -5.06
C ARG A 152 12.34 -4.83 -5.53
N LYS A 153 12.06 -4.96 -6.82
CA LYS A 153 10.78 -4.63 -7.43
C LYS A 153 9.60 -5.47 -6.95
N ASN A 154 9.85 -6.55 -6.24
CA ASN A 154 8.79 -7.36 -5.64
C ASN A 154 8.15 -6.69 -4.41
N PHE A 155 8.79 -5.65 -3.85
CA PHE A 155 8.32 -4.97 -2.65
C PHE A 155 7.76 -3.59 -2.98
N THR A 156 6.54 -3.33 -2.49
CA THR A 156 5.86 -2.04 -2.66
C THR A 156 5.24 -1.58 -1.33
N ALA A 157 5.05 -0.26 -1.18
CA ALA A 157 4.33 0.35 -0.08
C ALA A 157 3.01 0.98 -0.56
N MET A 158 1.98 0.94 0.27
CA MET A 158 0.65 1.43 -0.09
C MET A 158 0.53 2.94 0.06
N LEU A 159 0.61 3.66 -1.07
CA LEU A 159 0.21 5.07 -1.19
C LEU A 159 -1.11 5.24 -1.98
N ARG A 160 -1.74 4.13 -2.36
CA ARG A 160 -3.00 4.16 -3.10
C ARG A 160 -4.13 4.83 -2.32
N LEU A 161 -4.12 4.74 -0.99
CA LEU A 161 -5.09 5.43 -0.16
C LEU A 161 -4.97 6.95 -0.27
N ASP A 162 -3.74 7.48 -0.30
CA ASP A 162 -3.48 8.91 -0.50
C ASP A 162 -3.90 9.37 -1.89
N HIS A 163 -3.60 8.56 -2.90
CA HIS A 163 -4.06 8.76 -4.27
C HIS A 163 -5.60 8.83 -4.36
N ASN A 164 -6.31 7.88 -3.77
CA ASN A 164 -7.77 7.85 -3.76
C ASN A 164 -8.38 9.03 -2.99
N ARG A 165 -7.75 9.46 -1.89
CA ARG A 165 -8.14 10.67 -1.14
C ARG A 165 -7.98 11.93 -2.00
N ALA A 166 -6.86 12.05 -2.70
CA ALA A 166 -6.62 13.18 -3.59
C ALA A 166 -7.63 13.22 -4.75
N LEU A 167 -7.89 12.08 -5.41
CA LEU A 167 -8.91 11.98 -6.45
C LEU A 167 -10.28 12.44 -5.96
N SER A 168 -10.70 12.03 -4.75
CA SER A 168 -12.00 12.40 -4.21
C SER A 168 -12.10 13.91 -3.90
N GLN A 169 -11.02 14.56 -3.47
CA GLN A 169 -10.98 16.01 -3.26
C GLN A 169 -11.02 16.78 -4.59
N LEU A 170 -10.31 16.31 -5.62
CA LEU A 170 -10.37 16.89 -6.96
C LEU A 170 -11.76 16.74 -7.58
N ALA A 171 -12.38 15.58 -7.44
CA ALA A 171 -13.74 15.33 -7.89
C ALA A 171 -14.74 16.29 -7.23
N ALA A 172 -14.65 16.48 -5.91
CA ALA A 172 -15.50 17.40 -5.17
C ALA A 172 -15.28 18.88 -5.60
N LYS A 173 -14.02 19.31 -5.80
CA LYS A 173 -13.69 20.68 -6.23
C LYS A 173 -14.16 20.98 -7.65
N THR A 174 -14.06 20.02 -8.56
CA THR A 174 -14.39 20.20 -9.98
C THR A 174 -15.84 19.85 -10.34
N GLY A 175 -16.57 19.17 -9.43
CA GLY A 175 -17.90 18.65 -9.71
C GLY A 175 -17.93 17.50 -10.73
N LYS A 176 -16.77 16.87 -11.00
CA LYS A 176 -16.62 15.78 -11.96
C LYS A 176 -16.48 14.43 -11.24
N PRO A 177 -16.90 13.32 -11.88
CA PRO A 177 -16.73 12.00 -11.29
C PRO A 177 -15.24 11.64 -11.14
N VAL A 178 -14.89 10.87 -10.10
CA VAL A 178 -13.53 10.37 -9.85
C VAL A 178 -12.97 9.64 -11.07
N SER A 179 -13.80 8.89 -11.79
CA SER A 179 -13.41 8.12 -12.98
C SER A 179 -12.94 8.97 -14.17
N ALA A 180 -13.29 10.26 -14.20
CA ALA A 180 -12.86 11.19 -15.24
C ALA A 180 -11.48 11.81 -14.99
N ILE A 181 -10.94 11.67 -13.77
CA ILE A 181 -9.65 12.27 -13.39
C ILE A 181 -8.53 11.27 -13.70
N GLU A 182 -7.61 11.67 -14.55
CA GLU A 182 -6.47 10.88 -14.97
C GLU A 182 -5.15 11.59 -14.63
N LYS A 183 -4.04 10.85 -14.64
CA LYS A 183 -2.66 11.37 -14.49
C LYS A 183 -2.37 12.12 -13.19
N LEU A 184 -3.00 11.71 -12.10
CA LEU A 184 -2.64 12.18 -10.77
C LEU A 184 -1.35 11.50 -10.29
N ALA A 185 -0.44 12.25 -9.69
CA ALA A 185 0.75 11.73 -9.00
C ALA A 185 0.67 12.01 -7.50
N VAL A 186 1.16 11.07 -6.68
CA VAL A 186 1.39 11.31 -5.25
C VAL A 186 2.84 10.91 -4.94
N TRP A 187 3.60 11.85 -4.41
CA TRP A 187 5.03 11.70 -4.16
C TRP A 187 5.33 11.43 -2.69
N GLY A 188 6.31 10.58 -2.43
CA GLY A 188 6.98 10.50 -1.14
C GLY A 188 6.49 9.42 -0.19
N ASN A 189 6.40 9.81 1.08
CA ASN A 189 6.05 8.94 2.21
C ASN A 189 4.54 8.87 2.41
N HIS A 190 4.03 7.71 2.87
CA HIS A 190 2.65 7.61 3.37
C HIS A 190 2.53 8.28 4.74
N SER A 191 2.55 9.60 4.75
CA SER A 191 2.52 10.46 5.94
C SER A 191 1.89 11.82 5.61
N PRO A 192 1.70 12.72 6.59
CA PRO A 192 1.23 14.07 6.33
C PRO A 192 2.16 14.92 5.43
N THR A 193 3.41 14.47 5.19
CA THR A 193 4.35 15.15 4.28
C THR A 193 4.22 14.74 2.82
N MET A 194 3.43 13.71 2.50
CA MET A 194 3.21 13.28 1.12
C MET A 194 2.72 14.45 0.27
N TYR A 195 3.13 14.46 -0.99
CA TYR A 195 2.75 15.51 -1.93
C TYR A 195 1.80 14.98 -3.00
N ALA A 196 0.52 15.35 -2.92
CA ALA A 196 -0.48 15.08 -3.95
C ALA A 196 -0.37 16.14 -5.06
N ASP A 197 0.10 15.74 -6.23
CA ASP A 197 0.44 16.61 -7.35
C ASP A 197 -0.54 16.44 -8.51
N TYR A 198 -1.48 17.36 -8.65
CA TYR A 198 -2.46 17.33 -9.73
C TYR A 198 -2.07 18.19 -10.95
N ARG A 199 -0.81 18.69 -11.01
CA ARG A 199 -0.35 19.53 -12.14
C ARG A 199 -0.46 18.84 -13.49
N PHE A 200 -0.35 17.51 -13.51
CA PHE A 200 -0.46 16.67 -14.70
C PHE A 200 -1.85 16.07 -14.89
N ALA A 201 -2.69 16.19 -13.88
CA ALA A 201 -4.02 15.60 -13.91
C ALA A 201 -4.89 16.24 -14.98
N THR A 202 -5.69 15.40 -15.65
CA THR A 202 -6.62 15.84 -16.70
C THR A 202 -8.02 15.31 -16.44
N ILE A 203 -9.03 16.05 -16.92
CA ILE A 203 -10.42 15.64 -17.01
C ILE A 203 -10.86 15.85 -18.45
N ASP A 204 -11.24 14.79 -19.14
CA ASP A 204 -11.61 14.84 -20.58
C ASP A 204 -10.51 15.52 -21.43
N GLY A 205 -9.23 15.31 -21.10
CA GLY A 205 -8.07 15.88 -21.76
C GLY A 205 -7.75 17.32 -21.37
N VAL A 206 -8.58 17.99 -20.55
CA VAL A 206 -8.35 19.35 -20.04
C VAL A 206 -7.57 19.30 -18.73
N SER A 207 -6.56 20.17 -18.58
CA SER A 207 -5.75 20.25 -17.36
C SER A 207 -6.59 20.58 -16.13
N VAL A 208 -6.49 19.74 -15.09
CA VAL A 208 -7.16 19.99 -13.79
C VAL A 208 -6.62 21.25 -13.13
N LYS A 209 -5.32 21.54 -13.30
CA LYS A 209 -4.71 22.79 -12.81
C LYS A 209 -5.40 24.02 -13.41
N ASP A 210 -5.72 23.99 -14.71
CA ASP A 210 -6.37 25.11 -15.39
C ASP A 210 -7.86 25.21 -15.04
N ILE A 211 -8.53 24.07 -14.84
CA ILE A 211 -9.94 24.03 -14.38
C ILE A 211 -10.07 24.64 -12.98
N ILE A 212 -9.16 24.28 -12.06
CA ILE A 212 -9.20 24.75 -10.66
C ILE A 212 -8.65 26.16 -10.56
N ASN A 213 -7.50 26.42 -11.18
CA ASN A 213 -6.80 27.72 -11.23
C ASN A 213 -6.78 28.47 -9.89
N ASP A 214 -6.47 27.75 -8.80
CA ASP A 214 -6.58 28.23 -7.43
C ASP A 214 -5.40 27.68 -6.61
N HIS A 215 -4.28 28.42 -6.63
CA HIS A 215 -3.06 28.02 -5.93
C HIS A 215 -3.24 28.06 -4.40
N ASP A 216 -4.01 28.99 -3.89
CA ASP A 216 -4.30 29.10 -2.46
C ASP A 216 -5.08 27.88 -1.96
N TRP A 217 -6.09 27.46 -2.71
CA TRP A 217 -6.81 26.23 -2.41
C TRP A 217 -5.88 25.01 -2.43
N ASN A 218 -4.98 24.91 -3.40
CA ASN A 218 -4.01 23.81 -3.46
C ASN A 218 -3.17 23.74 -2.19
N ALA A 219 -2.51 24.86 -1.82
CA ALA A 219 -1.55 24.91 -0.73
C ALA A 219 -2.22 24.84 0.64
N ASN A 220 -3.35 25.55 0.84
CA ASN A 220 -3.95 25.77 2.15
C ASN A 220 -5.18 24.90 2.43
N THR A 221 -5.74 24.21 1.41
CA THR A 221 -6.91 23.34 1.57
C THR A 221 -6.64 21.92 1.09
N PHE A 222 -6.29 21.74 -0.18
CA PHE A 222 -6.15 20.41 -0.79
C PHE A 222 -5.04 19.58 -0.14
N LEU A 223 -3.81 20.06 -0.14
CA LEU A 223 -2.67 19.32 0.41
C LEU A 223 -2.85 19.01 1.90
N PRO A 224 -3.23 19.96 2.77
CA PRO A 224 -3.50 19.65 4.18
C PRO A 224 -4.66 18.68 4.38
N THR A 225 -5.73 18.78 3.60
CA THR A 225 -6.89 17.89 3.69
C THR A 225 -6.51 16.46 3.36
N VAL A 226 -5.80 16.23 2.28
CA VAL A 226 -5.36 14.90 1.88
C VAL A 226 -4.38 14.34 2.91
N GLY A 227 -3.35 15.10 3.29
CA GLY A 227 -2.31 14.68 4.22
C GLY A 227 -2.80 14.37 5.62
N LYS A 228 -3.79 15.12 6.12
CA LYS A 228 -4.35 14.95 7.47
C LYS A 228 -5.63 14.11 7.52
N ARG A 229 -6.08 13.55 6.40
CA ARG A 229 -7.35 12.78 6.33
C ARG A 229 -7.40 11.63 7.33
N GLY A 230 -6.30 10.92 7.55
CA GLY A 230 -6.23 9.84 8.53
C GLY A 230 -6.57 10.30 9.95
N ALA A 231 -5.97 11.39 10.38
CA ALA A 231 -6.24 11.99 11.69
C ALA A 231 -7.70 12.47 11.80
N ALA A 232 -8.24 13.08 10.76
CA ALA A 232 -9.64 13.51 10.72
C ALA A 232 -10.63 12.34 10.87
N ILE A 233 -10.34 11.19 10.24
CA ILE A 233 -11.15 9.97 10.37
C ILE A 233 -11.07 9.43 11.80
N ILE A 234 -9.89 9.40 12.42
CA ILE A 234 -9.73 8.95 13.81
C ILE A 234 -10.52 9.87 14.75
N ALA A 235 -10.43 11.19 14.56
CA ALA A 235 -11.19 12.15 15.36
C ALA A 235 -12.71 11.96 15.24
N ALA A 236 -13.20 11.62 14.05
CA ALA A 236 -14.63 11.43 13.80
C ALA A 236 -15.16 10.05 14.24
N ARG A 237 -14.36 8.97 14.02
CA ARG A 237 -14.80 7.58 14.24
C ARG A 237 -14.27 6.93 15.51
N GLY A 238 -13.25 7.51 16.14
CA GLY A 238 -12.51 6.90 17.26
C GLY A 238 -11.55 5.77 16.86
N VAL A 239 -11.52 5.40 15.58
CA VAL A 239 -10.65 4.33 15.03
C VAL A 239 -10.08 4.72 13.67
N SER A 240 -8.97 4.11 13.31
CA SER A 240 -8.31 4.32 12.02
C SER A 240 -9.16 3.88 10.81
N SER A 241 -8.78 4.34 9.62
CA SER A 241 -9.35 3.88 8.36
C SER A 241 -9.16 2.37 8.21
N ALA A 242 -10.24 1.64 7.93
CA ALA A 242 -10.19 0.21 7.68
C ALA A 242 -10.70 -0.12 6.26
N ALA A 243 -11.97 0.15 5.96
CA ALA A 243 -12.55 -0.18 4.66
C ALA A 243 -11.88 0.55 3.49
N SER A 244 -11.55 1.85 3.65
CA SER A 244 -10.86 2.61 2.60
C SER A 244 -9.41 2.17 2.42
N ALA A 245 -8.72 1.74 3.49
CA ALA A 245 -7.39 1.15 3.41
C ALA A 245 -7.43 -0.21 2.69
N ALA A 246 -8.42 -1.06 3.03
CA ALA A 246 -8.65 -2.33 2.34
C ALA A 246 -8.96 -2.10 0.85
N ASN A 247 -9.80 -1.14 0.52
CA ASN A 247 -10.08 -0.77 -0.87
C ASN A 247 -8.81 -0.37 -1.63
N ALA A 248 -8.00 0.49 -1.03
CA ALA A 248 -6.75 0.94 -1.63
C ALA A 248 -5.74 -0.22 -1.83
N ALA A 249 -5.67 -1.17 -0.90
CA ALA A 249 -4.83 -2.36 -1.03
C ALA A 249 -5.31 -3.26 -2.18
N ILE A 250 -6.61 -3.48 -2.31
CA ILE A 250 -7.21 -4.22 -3.43
C ILE A 250 -6.93 -3.52 -4.76
N ASP A 251 -7.14 -2.20 -4.84
CA ASP A 251 -6.88 -1.41 -6.05
C ASP A 251 -5.40 -1.47 -6.46
N HIS A 252 -4.48 -1.34 -5.49
CA HIS A 252 -3.04 -1.41 -5.72
C HIS A 252 -2.64 -2.77 -6.32
N MET A 253 -3.05 -3.85 -5.67
CA MET A 253 -2.69 -5.21 -6.10
C MET A 253 -3.37 -5.59 -7.41
N ARG A 254 -4.62 -5.18 -7.62
CA ARG A 254 -5.35 -5.40 -8.88
C ARG A 254 -4.64 -4.74 -10.05
N ASP A 255 -4.30 -3.46 -9.91
CA ASP A 255 -3.62 -2.71 -10.96
C ASP A 255 -2.23 -3.29 -11.24
N TRP A 256 -1.51 -3.73 -10.21
CA TRP A 256 -0.22 -4.39 -10.40
C TRP A 256 -0.36 -5.74 -11.12
N ALA A 257 -1.34 -6.57 -10.73
CA ALA A 257 -1.52 -7.90 -11.29
C ALA A 257 -2.16 -7.89 -12.68
N LEU A 258 -3.16 -7.03 -12.91
CA LEU A 258 -4.00 -7.04 -14.12
C LEU A 258 -3.67 -5.90 -15.10
N GLY A 259 -2.90 -4.89 -14.66
CA GLY A 259 -2.52 -3.74 -15.46
C GLY A 259 -3.41 -2.52 -15.25
N THR A 260 -2.84 -1.35 -15.53
CA THR A 260 -3.53 -0.04 -15.43
C THR A 260 -4.11 0.44 -16.74
N HIS A 261 -3.87 -0.28 -17.84
CA HIS A 261 -4.28 0.11 -19.20
C HIS A 261 -3.82 1.54 -19.56
N GLY A 262 -2.56 1.86 -19.21
CA GLY A 262 -1.95 3.17 -19.45
C GLY A 262 -2.31 4.27 -18.45
N LYS A 263 -3.23 4.03 -17.52
CA LYS A 263 -3.57 4.99 -16.46
C LYS A 263 -2.46 5.06 -15.41
N TRP A 264 -2.27 6.25 -14.87
CA TRP A 264 -1.34 6.44 -13.76
C TRP A 264 -2.01 6.08 -12.44
N VAL A 265 -1.27 5.33 -11.63
CA VAL A 265 -1.61 5.05 -10.24
C VAL A 265 -0.39 5.35 -9.38
N THR A 266 -0.56 5.43 -8.07
CA THR A 266 0.57 5.68 -7.17
C THR A 266 0.96 4.41 -6.43
N MET A 267 2.25 4.10 -6.44
CA MET A 267 2.87 3.03 -5.65
C MET A 267 4.11 3.55 -4.93
N GLY A 268 4.33 3.12 -3.70
CA GLY A 268 5.64 3.23 -3.05
C GLY A 268 6.54 2.13 -3.61
N ILE A 269 7.61 2.52 -4.30
CA ILE A 269 8.56 1.60 -4.94
C ILE A 269 9.98 1.95 -4.57
N ALA A 270 10.90 0.99 -4.65
CA ALA A 270 12.32 1.22 -4.47
C ALA A 270 12.86 2.08 -5.61
N SER A 271 13.38 3.26 -5.29
CA SER A 271 13.96 4.18 -6.27
C SER A 271 15.19 3.58 -6.95
N ASP A 272 15.34 3.85 -8.24
CA ASP A 272 16.56 3.63 -9.02
C ASP A 272 17.32 4.95 -9.32
N GLY A 273 16.93 6.05 -8.68
CA GLY A 273 17.50 7.38 -8.86
C GLY A 273 16.61 8.37 -9.60
N GLN A 274 15.38 7.97 -9.95
CA GLN A 274 14.42 8.85 -10.63
C GLN A 274 14.17 10.11 -9.81
N TYR A 275 14.07 11.25 -10.46
CA TYR A 275 13.83 12.56 -9.85
C TYR A 275 14.84 12.95 -8.75
N GLY A 276 16.06 12.37 -8.78
CA GLY A 276 17.08 12.59 -7.75
C GLY A 276 16.81 11.91 -6.41
N ILE A 277 15.82 11.03 -6.33
CA ILE A 277 15.54 10.24 -5.12
C ILE A 277 16.62 9.16 -4.98
N PRO A 278 17.33 9.09 -3.83
CA PRO A 278 18.40 8.11 -3.64
C PRO A 278 17.94 6.67 -3.89
N LYS A 279 18.84 5.89 -4.48
CA LYS A 279 18.60 4.47 -4.76
C LYS A 279 18.16 3.71 -3.50
N ASP A 280 17.26 2.76 -3.68
CA ASP A 280 16.66 1.93 -2.65
C ASP A 280 15.71 2.67 -1.68
N THR A 281 15.57 3.99 -1.79
CA THR A 281 14.53 4.70 -1.01
C THR A 281 13.15 4.21 -1.46
N MET A 282 12.36 3.69 -0.54
CA MET A 282 10.96 3.30 -0.80
C MET A 282 10.11 4.57 -0.87
N PHE A 283 9.84 5.06 -2.08
CA PHE A 283 9.27 6.38 -2.34
C PHE A 283 8.03 6.28 -3.23
N GLY A 284 7.04 7.11 -2.97
CA GLY A 284 5.82 7.19 -3.80
C GLY A 284 6.08 7.83 -5.14
N PHE A 285 5.73 7.12 -6.21
CA PHE A 285 5.79 7.60 -7.59
C PHE A 285 4.49 7.30 -8.32
N ALA A 286 4.18 8.11 -9.33
CA ALA A 286 3.23 7.72 -10.35
C ALA A 286 3.82 6.55 -11.16
N VAL A 287 3.03 5.51 -11.38
CA VAL A 287 3.44 4.34 -12.17
C VAL A 287 2.32 3.93 -13.13
N THR A 288 2.70 3.17 -14.16
CA THR A 288 1.80 2.36 -14.98
C THR A 288 2.12 0.89 -14.75
N CYS A 289 1.13 0.01 -14.90
CA CYS A 289 1.32 -1.43 -14.75
C CYS A 289 0.85 -2.18 -15.98
N GLU A 290 1.63 -3.19 -16.39
CA GLU A 290 1.32 -4.08 -17.50
C GLU A 290 2.01 -5.42 -17.30
N GLY A 291 1.32 -6.53 -17.61
CA GLY A 291 1.89 -7.88 -17.53
C GLY A 291 2.39 -8.28 -16.13
N GLY A 292 1.85 -7.70 -15.07
CA GLY A 292 2.29 -7.95 -13.70
C GLY A 292 3.55 -7.19 -13.28
N GLU A 293 4.00 -6.25 -14.09
CA GLU A 293 5.14 -5.36 -13.82
C GLU A 293 4.66 -3.92 -13.70
N TYR A 294 5.33 -3.12 -12.89
CA TYR A 294 5.12 -1.67 -12.84
C TYR A 294 6.30 -0.91 -13.47
N ARG A 295 6.01 0.27 -13.98
CA ARG A 295 7.03 1.20 -14.49
C ARG A 295 6.76 2.60 -13.95
N PRO A 296 7.73 3.28 -13.35
CA PRO A 296 7.58 4.65 -12.93
C PRO A 296 7.36 5.55 -14.16
N VAL A 297 6.52 6.56 -13.99
CA VAL A 297 6.38 7.64 -14.98
C VAL A 297 7.57 8.57 -14.80
N GLU A 298 8.36 8.74 -15.86
CA GLU A 298 9.57 9.53 -15.85
C GLU A 298 9.43 10.83 -16.65
N GLY A 299 10.37 11.76 -16.47
CA GLY A 299 10.45 12.99 -17.25
C GLY A 299 9.39 14.04 -16.92
N LEU A 300 8.69 13.91 -15.80
CA LEU A 300 7.75 14.94 -15.37
C LEU A 300 8.50 16.21 -14.92
N PRO A 301 8.15 17.39 -15.41
CA PRO A 301 8.79 18.63 -14.98
C PRO A 301 8.44 18.94 -13.52
N VAL A 302 9.46 19.22 -12.72
CA VAL A 302 9.33 19.57 -11.30
C VAL A 302 9.64 21.05 -11.14
N ASP A 303 8.63 21.85 -10.76
CA ASP A 303 8.80 23.26 -10.43
C ASP A 303 9.35 23.45 -9.00
N ALA A 304 9.71 24.70 -8.64
CA ALA A 304 10.32 24.99 -7.35
C ALA A 304 9.43 24.60 -6.16
N PHE A 305 8.13 24.84 -6.23
CA PHE A 305 7.18 24.46 -5.17
C PHE A 305 7.11 22.94 -5.00
N SER A 306 7.01 22.22 -6.10
CA SER A 306 6.96 20.76 -6.08
C SER A 306 8.27 20.16 -5.58
N GLN A 307 9.40 20.75 -5.96
CA GLN A 307 10.71 20.29 -5.46
C GLN A 307 10.83 20.47 -3.95
N GLU A 308 10.33 21.57 -3.40
CA GLU A 308 10.29 21.78 -1.96
C GLU A 308 9.44 20.72 -1.26
N CYS A 309 8.23 20.43 -1.78
CA CYS A 309 7.36 19.38 -1.26
C CYS A 309 8.03 17.99 -1.34
N ILE A 310 8.65 17.65 -2.45
CA ILE A 310 9.37 16.39 -2.65
C ILE A 310 10.54 16.28 -1.68
N ASN A 311 11.33 17.33 -1.52
CA ASN A 311 12.47 17.36 -0.59
C ASN A 311 12.02 17.15 0.87
N LYS A 312 10.90 17.76 1.26
CA LYS A 312 10.34 17.61 2.61
C LYS A 312 9.97 16.15 2.93
N THR A 313 9.25 15.50 2.04
CA THR A 313 8.83 14.11 2.25
C THR A 313 10.00 13.13 2.11
N LEU A 314 10.98 13.41 1.25
CA LEU A 314 12.22 12.66 1.14
C LEU A 314 13.04 12.73 2.43
N LYS A 315 13.18 13.93 3.00
CA LYS A 315 13.91 14.11 4.26
C LYS A 315 13.30 13.29 5.39
N GLU A 316 11.98 13.25 5.50
CA GLU A 316 11.29 12.41 6.49
C GLU A 316 11.64 10.93 6.31
N LEU A 317 11.62 10.42 5.08
CA LEU A 317 12.00 9.03 4.79
C LEU A 317 13.46 8.73 5.11
N GLN A 318 14.36 9.65 4.80
CA GLN A 318 15.78 9.51 5.15
C GLN A 318 16.00 9.44 6.66
N ASP A 319 15.26 10.25 7.43
CA ASP A 319 15.32 10.24 8.90
C ASP A 319 14.75 8.92 9.46
N GLU A 320 13.66 8.41 8.90
CA GLU A 320 13.12 7.10 9.27
C GLU A 320 14.10 5.95 8.94
N GLN A 321 14.70 5.96 7.76
CA GLN A 321 15.68 4.96 7.35
C GLN A 321 16.93 4.99 8.25
N ALA A 322 17.44 6.19 8.58
CA ALA A 322 18.55 6.34 9.52
C ALA A 322 18.22 5.78 10.91
N GLY A 323 16.99 5.97 11.36
CA GLY A 323 16.50 5.45 12.65
C GLY A 323 16.48 3.92 12.74
N VAL A 324 16.38 3.20 11.61
CA VAL A 324 16.33 1.74 11.56
C VAL A 324 17.59 1.08 10.99
N ALA A 325 18.54 1.86 10.50
CA ALA A 325 19.74 1.34 9.81
C ALA A 325 20.56 0.36 10.67
N HIS A 326 20.55 0.52 11.99
CA HIS A 326 21.26 -0.36 12.93
C HIS A 326 20.58 -1.72 13.16
N LEU A 327 19.38 -1.91 12.60
CA LEU A 327 18.57 -3.14 12.72
C LEU A 327 18.61 -4.00 11.44
N LEU A 328 19.29 -3.52 10.37
CA LEU A 328 19.33 -4.14 9.04
C LEU A 328 20.64 -4.81 8.69
#